data_b818f313e3cf85aa541e013e9feb490e
#
_entry.id   b818f313e3cf85aa541e013e9feb490e
#
_cell.length_a   1.000
_cell.length_b   1.000
_cell.length_c   1.000
_cell.angle_alpha   90.00
_cell.angle_beta   90.00
_cell.angle_gamma   90.00
#
_symmetry.space_group_name_H-M   'P 1'
#
loop_
_entity.id
_entity.type
_entity.pdbx_description
1 polymer ?
#
loop_
_entity_poly.entity_id
_entity_poly.type
_entity_poly.pdbx_seq_one_letter_code
_entity_poly.pdbx_strand_id
1 'polypeptide(L)'
;MSASAKLCCAISHSGRFAALHPGVKLEVQIGVSAELIGQLGAGRLDVVFAKRPLGTSRGRLVWREPLVWVAAESFDLAPGATLPLALYRDKSVSREAALAALDRSNLIWEIVYTSPSLTGVRAASLAGLAITPLPVSAVVTGLRVLGSEEGLPRLPDLEFAIYERARPGKAAAALAAALLAPGQSPTRPTI
;
A
#
# COMPACT_ATOMS: atom_id res chain seq x y z
N MET A 1 3.50 -18.61 29.60
CA MET A 1 4.12 -18.57 28.26
C MET A 1 3.48 -17.42 27.50
N SER A 2 4.21 -16.32 27.31
CA SER A 2 3.70 -15.14 26.58
C SER A 2 3.64 -15.47 25.10
N ALA A 3 2.46 -15.43 24.47
CA ALA A 3 2.33 -15.56 23.04
C ALA A 3 2.65 -14.19 22.39
N SER A 4 3.52 -14.17 21.40
CA SER A 4 3.87 -12.97 20.64
C SER A 4 3.41 -13.13 19.19
N ALA A 5 2.79 -12.10 18.61
CA ALA A 5 2.45 -12.07 17.21
C ALA A 5 3.09 -10.83 16.56
N LYS A 6 3.82 -11.03 15.46
CA LYS A 6 4.48 -9.97 14.70
C LYS A 6 3.68 -9.68 13.44
N LEU A 7 3.17 -8.46 13.35
CA LEU A 7 2.23 -8.02 12.31
C LEU A 7 2.80 -6.84 11.53
N CYS A 8 2.45 -6.77 10.26
CA CYS A 8 2.65 -5.57 9.44
C CYS A 8 1.32 -4.92 9.05
N CYS A 9 1.23 -3.62 9.29
CA CYS A 9 0.34 -2.64 8.65
C CYS A 9 -1.18 -2.91 8.71
N ALA A 10 -1.77 -3.00 9.94
CA ALA A 10 -3.20 -2.79 10.16
C ALA A 10 -3.45 -2.27 11.58
N ILE A 11 -2.99 -1.06 11.87
CA ILE A 11 -2.96 -0.48 13.23
C ILE A 11 -4.35 -0.33 13.82
N SER A 12 -5.36 0.04 13.04
CA SER A 12 -6.73 0.24 13.52
C SER A 12 -7.40 -1.00 14.12
N HIS A 13 -7.00 -2.20 13.67
CA HIS A 13 -7.56 -3.48 14.12
C HIS A 13 -6.75 -4.13 15.24
N SER A 14 -5.50 -3.70 15.41
CA SER A 14 -4.61 -4.20 16.45
C SER A 14 -5.13 -3.87 17.86
N GLY A 15 -5.76 -2.71 18.05
CA GLY A 15 -6.33 -2.30 19.34
C GLY A 15 -7.48 -3.21 19.78
N ARG A 16 -8.42 -3.52 18.89
CA ARG A 16 -9.53 -4.43 19.19
C ARG A 16 -9.04 -5.86 19.46
N PHE A 17 -8.07 -6.33 18.68
CA PHE A 17 -7.46 -7.65 18.90
C PHE A 17 -6.75 -7.71 20.26
N ALA A 18 -5.95 -6.70 20.62
CA ALA A 18 -5.26 -6.62 21.90
C ALA A 18 -6.23 -6.63 23.08
N ALA A 19 -7.36 -5.94 22.97
CA ALA A 19 -8.40 -5.95 24.02
C ALA A 19 -9.05 -7.32 24.21
N LEU A 20 -9.24 -8.08 23.11
CA LEU A 20 -9.81 -9.43 23.16
C LEU A 20 -8.79 -10.52 23.55
N HIS A 21 -7.49 -10.24 23.43
CA HIS A 21 -6.41 -11.18 23.69
C HIS A 21 -5.32 -10.56 24.59
N PRO A 22 -5.64 -10.22 25.85
CA PRO A 22 -4.73 -9.47 26.74
C PRO A 22 -3.43 -10.23 27.06
N GLY A 23 -3.37 -11.54 26.84
CA GLY A 23 -2.15 -12.36 26.99
C GLY A 23 -1.24 -12.39 25.77
N VAL A 24 -1.59 -11.69 24.68
CA VAL A 24 -0.81 -11.66 23.44
C VAL A 24 -0.07 -10.34 23.32
N LYS A 25 1.27 -10.38 23.25
CA LYS A 25 2.08 -9.22 22.91
C LYS A 25 2.11 -9.06 21.38
N LEU A 26 1.65 -7.91 20.89
CA LEU A 26 1.75 -7.55 19.48
C LEU A 26 3.05 -6.76 19.24
N GLU A 27 3.79 -7.16 18.21
CA GLU A 27 4.89 -6.41 17.66
C GLU A 27 4.57 -6.06 16.19
N VAL A 28 4.52 -4.77 15.86
CA VAL A 28 4.11 -4.29 14.53
C VAL A 28 5.33 -3.75 13.80
N GLN A 29 5.55 -4.25 12.58
CA GLN A 29 6.58 -3.79 11.68
C GLN A 29 5.93 -3.19 10.42
N ILE A 30 6.45 -2.06 9.93
CA ILE A 30 6.01 -1.40 8.70
C ILE A 30 7.15 -1.51 7.68
N GLY A 31 6.79 -1.77 6.42
CA GLY A 31 7.77 -1.90 5.34
C GLY A 31 7.14 -2.16 3.98
N VAL A 32 7.97 -2.39 2.99
CA VAL A 32 7.56 -2.73 1.63
C VAL A 32 7.04 -4.17 1.59
N SER A 33 5.94 -4.40 0.87
CA SER A 33 5.25 -5.70 0.84
C SER A 33 6.16 -6.89 0.52
N ALA A 34 7.06 -6.74 -0.46
CA ALA A 34 7.97 -7.83 -0.85
C ALA A 34 8.95 -8.21 0.27
N GLU A 35 9.49 -7.22 1.01
CA GLU A 35 10.40 -7.44 2.13
C GLU A 35 9.69 -8.16 3.28
N LEU A 36 8.45 -7.73 3.60
CA LEU A 36 7.67 -8.30 4.68
C LEU A 36 7.23 -9.74 4.38
N ILE A 37 6.82 -10.02 3.13
CA ILE A 37 6.50 -11.37 2.68
C ILE A 37 7.76 -12.26 2.73
N GLY A 38 8.93 -11.71 2.38
CA GLY A 38 10.21 -12.41 2.55
C GLY A 38 10.53 -12.73 4.01
N GLN A 39 10.28 -11.80 4.93
CA GLN A 39 10.47 -12.01 6.37
C GLN A 39 9.50 -13.06 6.94
N LEU A 40 8.25 -13.09 6.45
CA LEU A 40 7.29 -14.14 6.78
C LEU A 40 7.80 -15.52 6.35
N GLY A 41 8.30 -15.64 5.12
CA GLY A 41 8.89 -16.88 4.59
C GLY A 41 10.10 -17.34 5.39
N ALA A 42 10.89 -16.42 5.93
CA ALA A 42 12.01 -16.69 6.82
C ALA A 42 11.60 -16.94 8.30
N GLY A 43 10.30 -16.93 8.61
CA GLY A 43 9.78 -17.16 9.97
C GLY A 43 10.02 -16.01 10.95
N ARG A 44 10.43 -14.83 10.49
CA ARG A 44 10.62 -13.63 11.31
C ARG A 44 9.34 -12.87 11.62
N LEU A 45 8.30 -13.07 10.80
CA LEU A 45 6.94 -12.56 11.01
C LEU A 45 5.96 -13.74 11.07
N ASP A 46 4.85 -13.54 11.75
CA ASP A 46 3.79 -14.55 11.87
C ASP A 46 2.63 -14.29 10.92
N VAL A 47 2.27 -13.00 10.73
CA VAL A 47 1.19 -12.55 9.85
C VAL A 47 1.67 -11.30 9.10
N VAL A 48 1.40 -11.23 7.81
CA VAL A 48 1.66 -10.05 6.97
C VAL A 48 0.37 -9.64 6.30
N PHE A 49 -0.02 -8.39 6.51
CA PHE A 49 -1.03 -7.71 5.73
C PHE A 49 -0.33 -6.78 4.74
N ALA A 50 -0.47 -7.03 3.45
CA ALA A 50 0.30 -6.34 2.43
C ALA A 50 -0.43 -6.24 1.09
N LYS A 51 0.04 -5.34 0.23
CA LYS A 51 -0.34 -5.34 -1.18
C LYS A 51 0.13 -6.64 -1.82
N ARG A 52 -0.78 -7.32 -2.52
CA ARG A 52 -0.46 -8.53 -3.27
C ARG A 52 0.44 -8.16 -4.46
N PRO A 53 1.55 -8.87 -4.69
CA PRO A 53 2.35 -8.67 -5.89
C PRO A 53 1.53 -8.89 -7.17
N LEU A 54 1.78 -8.07 -8.19
CA LEU A 54 1.07 -8.15 -9.46
C LEU A 54 1.19 -9.56 -10.10
N GLY A 55 0.12 -10.03 -10.68
CA GLY A 55 0.09 -11.33 -11.37
C GLY A 55 0.13 -12.55 -10.45
N THR A 56 -0.03 -12.39 -9.13
CA THR A 56 -0.06 -13.51 -8.18
C THR A 56 -1.43 -13.66 -7.53
N SER A 57 -1.75 -14.90 -7.08
CA SER A 57 -2.96 -15.20 -6.29
C SER A 57 -2.64 -15.61 -4.84
N ARG A 58 -1.36 -15.51 -4.42
CA ARG A 58 -0.93 -15.89 -3.07
C ARG A 58 -1.52 -14.97 -2.00
N GLY A 59 -1.74 -15.52 -0.81
CA GLY A 59 -2.36 -14.81 0.29
C GLY A 59 -3.90 -14.81 0.19
N ARG A 60 -4.57 -14.57 1.32
CA ARG A 60 -6.03 -14.44 1.39
C ARG A 60 -6.42 -13.00 1.11
N LEU A 61 -7.18 -12.78 0.04
CA LEU A 61 -7.65 -11.44 -0.35
C LEU A 61 -8.55 -10.86 0.73
N VAL A 62 -8.31 -9.62 1.11
CA VAL A 62 -9.13 -8.86 2.07
C VAL A 62 -9.99 -7.84 1.35
N TRP A 63 -9.37 -6.97 0.52
CA TRP A 63 -10.11 -6.03 -0.33
C TRP A 63 -9.32 -5.66 -1.58
N ARG A 64 -10.00 -4.97 -2.50
CA ARG A 64 -9.43 -4.32 -3.67
C ARG A 64 -9.75 -2.84 -3.63
N GLU A 65 -8.83 -2.02 -4.10
CA GLU A 65 -9.07 -0.60 -4.29
C GLU A 65 -8.29 -0.07 -5.50
N PRO A 66 -8.81 1.00 -6.14
CA PRO A 66 -8.11 1.63 -7.24
C PRO A 66 -6.74 2.19 -6.81
N LEU A 67 -5.73 1.99 -7.65
CA LEU A 67 -4.53 2.79 -7.64
C LEU A 67 -4.76 3.97 -8.58
N VAL A 68 -4.51 5.20 -8.11
CA VAL A 68 -4.77 6.42 -8.85
C VAL A 68 -3.53 7.30 -8.87
N TRP A 69 -3.36 8.05 -9.96
CA TRP A 69 -2.39 9.13 -9.99
C TRP A 69 -2.90 10.31 -9.19
N VAL A 70 -2.04 10.92 -8.40
CA VAL A 70 -2.38 12.12 -7.63
C VAL A 70 -1.29 13.16 -7.70
N ALA A 71 -1.69 14.42 -7.61
CA ALA A 71 -0.81 15.57 -7.45
C ALA A 71 -1.45 16.58 -6.49
N ALA A 72 -0.73 17.61 -6.09
CA ALA A 72 -1.31 18.76 -5.40
C ALA A 72 -2.45 19.38 -6.21
N GLU A 73 -3.46 19.93 -5.56
CA GLU A 73 -4.55 20.64 -6.24
C GLU A 73 -4.02 21.78 -7.14
N SER A 74 -2.94 22.45 -6.70
CA SER A 74 -2.26 23.52 -7.44
C SER A 74 -1.28 23.02 -8.51
N PHE A 75 -1.09 21.69 -8.63
CA PHE A 75 -0.14 21.14 -9.59
C PHE A 75 -0.68 21.30 -11.02
N ASP A 76 0.10 21.95 -11.87
CA ASP A 76 -0.19 22.10 -13.30
C ASP A 76 0.85 21.34 -14.12
N LEU A 77 0.37 20.52 -15.06
CA LEU A 77 1.21 19.79 -16.00
C LEU A 77 1.02 20.37 -17.39
N ALA A 78 2.02 21.09 -17.88
CA ALA A 78 1.98 21.62 -19.24
C ALA A 78 1.90 20.49 -20.27
N PRO A 79 1.11 20.61 -21.33
CA PRO A 79 1.04 19.61 -22.40
C PRO A 79 2.43 19.27 -22.96
N GLY A 80 2.75 17.99 -23.01
CA GLY A 80 4.05 17.51 -23.53
C GLY A 80 5.24 17.67 -22.57
N ALA A 81 5.04 18.18 -21.37
CA ALA A 81 6.10 18.26 -20.38
C ALA A 81 6.52 16.87 -19.87
N THR A 82 7.78 16.76 -19.45
CA THR A 82 8.26 15.56 -18.74
C THR A 82 7.51 15.40 -17.43
N LEU A 83 6.93 14.24 -17.21
CA LEU A 83 6.13 13.91 -16.03
C LEU A 83 7.04 13.67 -14.81
N PRO A 84 7.06 14.55 -13.80
CA PRO A 84 7.87 14.36 -12.61
C PRO A 84 7.20 13.36 -11.67
N LEU A 85 7.89 12.32 -11.26
CA LEU A 85 7.36 11.25 -10.43
C LEU A 85 7.99 11.22 -9.03
N ALA A 86 7.14 11.12 -8.01
CA ALA A 86 7.52 10.73 -6.66
C ALA A 86 7.11 9.27 -6.43
N LEU A 87 8.06 8.40 -6.22
CA LEU A 87 7.81 6.97 -6.13
C LEU A 87 8.38 6.36 -4.85
N TYR A 88 7.79 5.26 -4.43
CA TYR A 88 8.44 4.38 -3.47
C TYR A 88 9.79 3.91 -4.03
N ARG A 89 10.72 3.54 -3.12
CA ARG A 89 11.91 2.80 -3.50
C ARG A 89 11.54 1.49 -4.20
N ASP A 90 12.52 0.81 -4.74
CA ASP A 90 12.36 -0.46 -5.45
C ASP A 90 11.49 -1.49 -4.72
N LYS A 91 10.95 -2.45 -5.48
CA LYS A 91 10.09 -3.56 -4.99
C LYS A 91 8.74 -3.15 -4.41
N SER A 92 8.24 -1.95 -4.70
CA SER A 92 6.89 -1.53 -4.34
C SER A 92 5.89 -1.88 -5.43
N VAL A 93 4.81 -2.57 -5.09
CA VAL A 93 3.72 -2.93 -6.03
C VAL A 93 3.14 -1.69 -6.72
N SER A 94 2.97 -0.57 -6.01
CA SER A 94 2.46 0.67 -6.62
C SER A 94 3.46 1.26 -7.62
N ARG A 95 4.78 1.21 -7.31
CA ARG A 95 5.83 1.65 -8.24
C ARG A 95 5.84 0.78 -9.50
N GLU A 96 5.84 -0.53 -9.34
CA GLU A 96 5.84 -1.49 -10.46
C GLU A 96 4.63 -1.29 -11.36
N ALA A 97 3.44 -1.13 -10.78
CA ALA A 97 2.21 -0.86 -11.51
C ALA A 97 2.27 0.45 -12.30
N ALA A 98 2.79 1.52 -11.68
CA ALA A 98 2.94 2.82 -12.29
C ALA A 98 3.92 2.80 -13.47
N LEU A 99 5.12 2.27 -13.26
CA LEU A 99 6.13 2.17 -14.31
C LEU A 99 5.66 1.30 -15.47
N ALA A 100 5.05 0.14 -15.20
CA ALA A 100 4.49 -0.72 -16.24
C ALA A 100 3.34 -0.06 -17.03
N ALA A 101 2.59 0.88 -16.44
CA ALA A 101 1.58 1.63 -17.15
C ALA A 101 2.21 2.72 -18.04
N LEU A 102 3.22 3.43 -17.53
CA LEU A 102 3.95 4.46 -18.26
C LEU A 102 4.76 3.88 -19.42
N ASP A 103 5.41 2.74 -19.26
CA ASP A 103 6.17 2.06 -20.31
C ASP A 103 5.30 1.66 -21.51
N ARG A 104 3.99 1.52 -21.33
CA ARG A 104 3.01 1.27 -22.39
C ARG A 104 2.40 2.56 -22.98
N SER A 105 2.78 3.70 -22.45
CA SER A 105 2.36 5.03 -22.92
C SER A 105 3.49 5.70 -23.70
N ASN A 106 3.15 6.78 -24.40
CA ASN A 106 4.15 7.62 -25.09
C ASN A 106 4.59 8.81 -24.22
N LEU A 107 4.36 8.75 -22.91
CA LEU A 107 4.71 9.83 -21.99
C LEU A 107 6.20 9.81 -21.67
N ILE A 108 6.81 10.98 -21.64
CA ILE A 108 8.18 11.16 -21.14
C ILE A 108 8.06 11.43 -19.64
N TRP A 109 8.78 10.68 -18.85
CA TRP A 109 8.74 10.79 -17.39
C TRP A 109 10.13 10.69 -16.76
N GLU A 110 10.26 11.24 -15.57
CA GLU A 110 11.47 11.11 -14.75
C GLU A 110 11.11 10.94 -13.27
N ILE A 111 11.94 10.22 -12.54
CA ILE A 111 11.78 10.07 -11.09
C ILE A 111 12.58 11.18 -10.42
N VAL A 112 11.87 12.19 -9.92
CA VAL A 112 12.48 13.35 -9.24
C VAL A 112 12.56 13.16 -7.72
N TYR A 113 11.80 12.19 -7.17
CA TYR A 113 11.79 11.93 -5.74
C TYR A 113 11.55 10.47 -5.43
N THR A 114 12.27 9.91 -4.45
CA THR A 114 12.05 8.57 -3.93
C THR A 114 11.97 8.56 -2.42
N SER A 115 11.05 7.76 -1.87
CA SER A 115 10.90 7.60 -0.43
C SER A 115 10.58 6.14 -0.06
N PRO A 116 11.05 5.65 1.10
CA PRO A 116 10.67 4.33 1.61
C PRO A 116 9.26 4.30 2.22
N SER A 117 8.58 5.44 2.37
CA SER A 117 7.32 5.53 3.09
C SER A 117 6.21 6.23 2.30
N LEU A 118 4.95 5.85 2.59
CA LEU A 118 3.76 6.52 2.08
C LEU A 118 3.76 8.02 2.43
N THR A 119 4.10 8.36 3.65
CA THR A 119 4.15 9.75 4.12
C THR A 119 5.12 10.59 3.29
N GLY A 120 6.28 10.04 2.95
CA GLY A 120 7.27 10.74 2.15
C GLY A 120 6.82 11.00 0.72
N VAL A 121 6.32 9.98 0.00
CA VAL A 121 5.84 10.20 -1.38
C VAL A 121 4.62 11.11 -1.43
N ARG A 122 3.73 11.01 -0.44
CA ARG A 122 2.56 11.88 -0.33
C ARG A 122 2.95 13.32 -0.03
N ALA A 123 3.92 13.55 0.85
CA ALA A 123 4.41 14.88 1.16
C ALA A 123 5.04 15.56 -0.06
N ALA A 124 5.82 14.82 -0.86
CA ALA A 124 6.38 15.34 -2.11
C ALA A 124 5.28 15.78 -3.10
N SER A 125 4.21 14.99 -3.21
CA SER A 125 3.08 15.32 -4.07
C SER A 125 2.29 16.53 -3.54
N LEU A 126 2.01 16.59 -2.23
CA LEU A 126 1.34 17.74 -1.59
C LEU A 126 2.14 19.05 -1.74
N ALA A 127 3.46 18.95 -1.73
CA ALA A 127 4.34 20.10 -1.96
C ALA A 127 4.39 20.57 -3.44
N GLY A 128 3.63 19.91 -4.33
CA GLY A 128 3.63 20.23 -5.75
C GLY A 128 4.90 19.81 -6.49
N LEU A 129 5.74 18.97 -5.88
CA LEU A 129 7.01 18.56 -6.49
C LEU A 129 6.81 17.56 -7.64
N ALA A 130 5.85 16.64 -7.49
CA ALA A 130 5.69 15.52 -8.41
C ALA A 130 4.31 14.85 -8.30
N ILE A 131 4.00 14.03 -9.31
CA ILE A 131 2.86 13.12 -9.34
C ILE A 131 3.26 11.80 -8.66
N THR A 132 2.33 11.17 -7.93
CA THR A 132 2.57 9.87 -7.30
C THR A 132 1.39 8.92 -7.45
N PRO A 133 1.62 7.59 -7.61
CA PRO A 133 0.55 6.60 -7.57
C PRO A 133 0.19 6.26 -6.12
N LEU A 134 -1.05 6.53 -5.70
CA LEU A 134 -1.57 6.17 -4.38
C LEU A 134 -2.81 5.28 -4.48
N PRO A 135 -3.01 4.36 -3.53
CA PRO A 135 -4.33 3.76 -3.34
C PRO A 135 -5.34 4.86 -3.00
N VAL A 136 -6.56 4.75 -3.50
CA VAL A 136 -7.58 5.79 -3.31
C VAL A 136 -7.81 6.13 -1.84
N SER A 137 -7.69 5.15 -0.95
CA SER A 137 -7.80 5.34 0.51
C SER A 137 -6.67 6.19 1.13
N ALA A 138 -5.58 6.41 0.42
CA ALA A 138 -4.45 7.23 0.87
C ALA A 138 -4.47 8.67 0.33
N VAL A 139 -5.45 9.00 -0.49
CA VAL A 139 -5.67 10.37 -0.98
C VAL A 139 -6.19 11.21 0.17
N VAL A 140 -5.63 12.39 0.35
CA VAL A 140 -5.98 13.33 1.43
C VAL A 140 -6.28 14.71 0.84
N THR A 141 -6.93 15.55 1.64
CA THR A 141 -7.16 16.97 1.30
C THR A 141 -5.87 17.64 0.83
N GLY A 142 -5.95 18.45 -0.22
CA GLY A 142 -4.82 19.09 -0.90
C GLY A 142 -4.24 18.27 -2.06
N LEU A 143 -4.71 17.02 -2.25
CA LEU A 143 -4.39 16.21 -3.43
C LEU A 143 -5.63 16.06 -4.32
N ARG A 144 -5.43 16.16 -5.63
CA ARG A 144 -6.43 15.78 -6.64
C ARG A 144 -6.03 14.53 -7.38
N VAL A 145 -7.01 13.77 -7.81
CA VAL A 145 -6.81 12.60 -8.69
C VAL A 145 -6.65 13.09 -10.12
N LEU A 146 -5.65 12.54 -10.79
CA LEU A 146 -5.35 12.77 -12.19
C LEU A 146 -5.74 11.54 -13.02
N GLY A 147 -6.11 11.75 -14.27
CA GLY A 147 -6.55 10.65 -15.13
C GLY A 147 -6.35 10.88 -16.62
N SER A 148 -7.33 10.46 -17.41
CA SER A 148 -7.29 10.57 -18.87
C SER A 148 -7.33 12.01 -19.38
N GLU A 149 -7.90 12.93 -18.62
CA GLU A 149 -7.94 14.36 -18.98
C GLU A 149 -6.53 14.97 -18.99
N GLU A 150 -5.65 14.50 -18.09
CA GLU A 150 -4.24 14.87 -18.07
C GLU A 150 -3.37 13.93 -18.93
N GLY A 151 -3.98 13.05 -19.71
CA GLY A 151 -3.28 12.11 -20.59
C GLY A 151 -2.60 10.95 -19.86
N LEU A 152 -2.90 10.73 -18.57
CA LEU A 152 -2.26 9.68 -17.78
C LEU A 152 -2.88 8.30 -18.03
N PRO A 153 -2.06 7.24 -18.11
CA PRO A 153 -2.57 5.89 -18.29
C PRO A 153 -3.30 5.41 -17.03
N ARG A 154 -4.36 4.62 -17.25
CA ARG A 154 -5.07 3.96 -16.14
C ARG A 154 -4.15 2.99 -15.41
N LEU A 155 -4.20 3.03 -14.08
CA LEU A 155 -3.51 2.08 -13.22
C LEU A 155 -4.41 0.89 -12.86
N PRO A 156 -3.83 -0.29 -12.60
CA PRO A 156 -4.60 -1.44 -12.13
C PRO A 156 -5.07 -1.24 -10.68
N ASP A 157 -6.12 -1.97 -10.30
CA ASP A 157 -6.51 -2.04 -8.91
C ASP A 157 -5.42 -2.74 -8.07
N LEU A 158 -5.27 -2.28 -6.84
CA LEU A 158 -4.44 -2.94 -5.85
C LEU A 158 -5.26 -3.97 -5.08
N GLU A 159 -4.67 -5.12 -4.86
CA GLU A 159 -5.19 -6.15 -3.99
C GLU A 159 -4.44 -6.16 -2.67
N PHE A 160 -5.17 -6.12 -1.57
CA PHE A 160 -4.62 -6.27 -0.22
C PHE A 160 -4.94 -7.66 0.30
N ALA A 161 -3.91 -8.36 0.75
CA ALA A 161 -4.02 -9.74 1.19
C ALA A 161 -3.31 -9.98 2.52
N ILE A 162 -3.79 -10.99 3.22
CA ILE A 162 -3.15 -11.54 4.41
C ILE A 162 -2.34 -12.77 4.02
N TYR A 163 -1.13 -12.82 4.54
CA TYR A 163 -0.22 -13.94 4.45
C TYR A 163 0.08 -14.46 5.85
N GLU A 164 0.05 -15.76 6.02
CA GLU A 164 0.38 -16.44 7.25
C GLU A 164 1.53 -17.42 7.01
N ARG A 165 2.31 -17.67 8.03
CA ARG A 165 3.29 -18.75 7.98
C ARG A 165 2.59 -20.12 7.86
N ALA A 166 3.27 -21.12 7.33
CA ALA A 166 2.68 -22.44 7.03
C ALA A 166 2.07 -23.13 8.26
N ARG A 167 2.58 -22.84 9.46
CA ARG A 167 2.07 -23.37 10.73
C ARG A 167 1.94 -22.21 11.73
N PRO A 168 0.86 -21.42 11.64
CA PRO A 168 0.65 -20.29 12.53
C PRO A 168 0.36 -20.78 13.94
N GLY A 169 0.90 -20.10 14.96
CA GLY A 169 0.47 -20.27 16.34
C GLY A 169 -0.98 -19.80 16.53
N LYS A 170 -1.64 -20.23 17.62
CA LYS A 170 -3.05 -19.87 17.90
C LYS A 170 -3.29 -18.35 17.85
N ALA A 171 -2.39 -17.54 18.41
CA ALA A 171 -2.50 -16.09 18.42
C ALA A 171 -2.39 -15.50 17.01
N ALA A 172 -1.47 -15.99 16.17
CA ALA A 172 -1.30 -15.54 14.79
C ALA A 172 -2.53 -15.89 13.93
N ALA A 173 -3.06 -17.10 14.06
CA ALA A 173 -4.27 -17.53 13.36
C ALA A 173 -5.50 -16.68 13.78
N ALA A 174 -5.66 -16.41 15.08
CA ALA A 174 -6.72 -15.53 15.58
C ALA A 174 -6.59 -14.09 15.05
N LEU A 175 -5.36 -13.56 14.99
CA LEU A 175 -5.09 -12.24 14.43
C LEU A 175 -5.43 -12.19 12.94
N ALA A 176 -5.01 -13.17 12.16
CA ALA A 176 -5.32 -13.24 10.74
C ALA A 176 -6.84 -13.36 10.49
N ALA A 177 -7.56 -14.15 11.30
CA ALA A 177 -9.01 -14.25 11.24
C ALA A 177 -9.69 -12.89 11.57
N ALA A 178 -9.21 -12.18 12.58
CA ALA A 178 -9.71 -10.85 12.93
C ALA A 178 -9.52 -9.83 11.81
N LEU A 179 -8.39 -9.90 11.09
CA LEU A 179 -8.10 -9.03 9.94
C LEU A 179 -8.90 -9.38 8.67
N LEU A 180 -9.47 -10.58 8.59
CA LEU A 180 -10.33 -11.03 7.47
C LEU A 180 -11.82 -10.79 7.73
N ALA A 181 -12.19 -10.37 8.92
CA ALA A 181 -13.59 -10.16 9.26
C ALA A 181 -14.23 -9.09 8.34
N PRO A 182 -15.50 -9.25 7.95
CA PRO A 182 -16.21 -8.27 7.11
C PRO A 182 -16.19 -6.86 7.72
N GLY A 183 -16.12 -5.83 6.86
CA GLY A 183 -16.05 -4.42 7.30
C GLY A 183 -14.64 -3.86 7.43
N GLN A 184 -13.63 -4.55 6.95
CA GLN A 184 -12.22 -4.18 7.06
C GLN A 184 -11.73 -3.20 5.97
N SER A 185 -12.54 -2.92 4.96
CA SER A 185 -12.15 -1.94 3.93
C SER A 185 -11.95 -0.56 4.53
N PRO A 186 -10.89 0.17 4.18
CA PRO A 186 -10.74 1.56 4.60
C PRO A 186 -11.96 2.36 4.16
N THR A 187 -12.47 3.22 5.03
CA THR A 187 -13.55 4.15 4.69
C THR A 187 -13.07 4.98 3.50
N ARG A 188 -13.78 4.92 2.37
CA ARG A 188 -13.46 5.78 1.22
C ARG A 188 -13.54 7.23 1.67
N PRO A 189 -12.49 8.05 1.48
CA PRO A 189 -12.69 9.49 1.58
C PRO A 189 -13.75 9.87 0.55
N THR A 190 -14.71 10.68 0.96
CA THR A 190 -15.64 11.32 0.03
C THR A 190 -14.79 12.29 -0.80
N ILE A 191 -14.59 11.97 -2.08
CA ILE A 191 -13.91 12.83 -3.07
C ILE A 191 -14.94 13.83 -3.58
#